data_3a48277af8915deeb47317093fc0b8d3
#
_entry.id   3a48277af8915deeb47317093fc0b8d3
#
_cell.length_a   1.000
_cell.length_b   1.000
_cell.length_c   1.000
_cell.angle_alpha   90.00
_cell.angle_beta   90.00
_cell.angle_gamma   90.00
#
_symmetry.space_group_name_H-M   'P 1'
#
loop_
_entity.id
_entity.type
_entity.pdbx_description
1 polymer ?
#
loop_
_entity_poly.entity_id
_entity_poly.type
_entity_poly.pdbx_seq_one_letter_code
_entity_poly.pdbx_strand_id
1 'polypeptide(L)'
;MNSGLKNFTLYWLPVILYCLAIYIQSDLPASKHIPSFEFSDKVLHFFAYFVMGILFYRAYQTLRIKNDPRMLILLSVVSASLYGVSDEIHQYYVPFRDASIFDAIANMLGAVCGVYLYHRWVDYRRQKTEDKGQKAEVR
;
A
#
# COMPACT_ATOMS: atom_id res chain seq x y z
N MET A 1 19.25 -18.60 -7.50
CA MET A 1 17.90 -18.06 -7.78
C MET A 1 18.09 -16.81 -8.66
N ASN A 2 17.48 -16.78 -9.83
CA ASN A 2 17.58 -15.66 -10.77
C ASN A 2 17.12 -14.36 -10.08
N SER A 3 17.81 -13.23 -10.31
CA SER A 3 17.47 -11.93 -9.69
C SER A 3 16.03 -11.49 -9.96
N GLY A 4 15.50 -11.78 -11.14
CA GLY A 4 14.11 -11.52 -11.50
C GLY A 4 13.12 -12.32 -10.64
N LEU A 5 13.36 -13.61 -10.43
CA LEU A 5 12.52 -14.47 -9.59
C LEU A 5 12.58 -14.02 -8.13
N LYS A 6 13.76 -13.65 -7.63
CA LYS A 6 13.91 -13.10 -6.27
C LYS A 6 13.10 -11.81 -6.08
N ASN A 7 13.18 -10.88 -7.02
CA ASN A 7 12.44 -9.63 -6.97
C ASN A 7 10.92 -9.87 -7.04
N PHE A 8 10.48 -10.78 -7.89
CA PHE A 8 9.08 -11.15 -7.96
C PHE A 8 8.58 -11.72 -6.62
N THR A 9 9.27 -12.73 -6.08
CA THR A 9 8.84 -13.40 -4.85
C THR A 9 8.84 -12.48 -3.62
N LEU A 10 9.84 -11.57 -3.50
CA LEU A 10 9.97 -10.73 -2.29
C LEU A 10 9.14 -9.43 -2.35
N TYR A 11 8.81 -8.93 -3.53
CA TYR A 11 8.19 -7.62 -3.69
C TYR A 11 6.83 -7.66 -4.39
N TRP A 12 6.67 -8.42 -5.47
CA TRP A 12 5.43 -8.46 -6.23
C TRP A 12 4.44 -9.51 -5.70
N LEU A 13 4.91 -10.67 -5.29
CA LEU A 13 4.05 -11.69 -4.71
C LEU A 13 3.29 -11.19 -3.47
N PRO A 14 3.91 -10.45 -2.50
CA PRO A 14 3.16 -9.86 -1.40
C PRO A 14 2.07 -8.88 -1.85
N VAL A 15 2.28 -8.08 -2.91
CA VAL A 15 1.24 -7.21 -3.48
C VAL A 15 0.05 -8.04 -3.96
N ILE A 16 0.33 -9.09 -4.76
CA ILE A 16 -0.71 -9.95 -5.33
C ILE A 16 -1.51 -10.64 -4.22
N LEU A 17 -0.81 -11.22 -3.23
CA LEU A 17 -1.46 -11.90 -2.11
C LEU A 17 -2.29 -10.94 -1.26
N TYR A 18 -1.82 -9.71 -1.08
CA TYR A 18 -2.55 -8.69 -0.32
C TYR A 18 -3.79 -8.19 -1.07
N CYS A 19 -3.68 -7.96 -2.38
CA CYS A 19 -4.84 -7.66 -3.22
C CYS A 19 -5.87 -8.79 -3.16
N LEU A 20 -5.44 -10.04 -3.27
CA LEU A 20 -6.32 -11.19 -3.15
C LEU A 20 -6.99 -11.27 -1.76
N ALA A 21 -6.24 -11.00 -0.69
CA ALA A 21 -6.79 -10.98 0.67
C ALA A 21 -7.87 -9.91 0.85
N ILE A 22 -7.65 -8.69 0.32
CA ILE A 22 -8.68 -7.64 0.33
C ILE A 22 -9.89 -8.07 -0.50
N TYR A 23 -9.69 -8.60 -1.70
CA TYR A 23 -10.80 -9.08 -2.53
C TYR A 23 -11.66 -10.12 -1.82
N ILE A 24 -11.03 -11.12 -1.18
CA ILE A 24 -11.74 -12.15 -0.40
C ILE A 24 -12.48 -11.52 0.79
N GLN A 25 -11.84 -10.57 1.48
CA GLN A 25 -12.46 -9.84 2.60
C GLN A 25 -13.68 -9.02 2.13
N SER A 26 -13.60 -8.41 0.97
CA SER A 26 -14.69 -7.62 0.38
C SER A 26 -15.87 -8.48 -0.05
N ASP A 27 -15.64 -9.74 -0.42
CA ASP A 27 -16.68 -10.72 -0.79
C ASP A 27 -17.42 -11.31 0.41
N LEU A 28 -16.88 -11.16 1.62
CA LEU A 28 -17.51 -11.64 2.84
C LEU A 28 -18.54 -10.63 3.35
N PRO A 29 -19.71 -11.11 3.85
CA PRO A 29 -20.70 -10.22 4.47
C PRO A 29 -20.10 -9.47 5.65
N ALA A 30 -20.52 -8.22 5.85
CA ALA A 30 -20.03 -7.39 6.95
C ALA A 30 -20.18 -8.13 8.29
N SER A 31 -19.07 -8.34 8.99
CA SER A 31 -19.07 -9.07 10.26
C SER A 31 -19.79 -8.25 11.32
N LYS A 32 -20.86 -8.79 11.90
CA LYS A 32 -21.59 -8.20 13.04
C LYS A 32 -20.74 -8.12 14.32
N HIS A 33 -19.49 -8.58 14.29
CA HIS A 33 -18.61 -8.70 15.46
C HIS A 33 -17.53 -7.61 15.52
N ILE A 34 -17.47 -6.71 14.55
CA ILE A 34 -16.59 -5.53 14.65
C ILE A 34 -17.31 -4.54 15.58
N PRO A 35 -16.62 -4.01 16.63
CA PRO A 35 -17.20 -3.01 17.50
C PRO A 35 -17.73 -1.85 16.66
N SER A 36 -19.04 -1.62 16.71
CA SER A 36 -19.73 -0.63 15.91
C SER A 36 -19.60 0.76 16.53
N PHE A 37 -18.42 1.39 16.41
CA PHE A 37 -18.41 2.83 16.42
C PHE A 37 -18.49 3.34 14.96
N GLU A 38 -19.17 4.43 14.74
CA GLU A 38 -19.59 4.96 13.42
C GLU A 38 -18.48 5.06 12.36
N PHE A 39 -17.19 5.05 12.77
CA PHE A 39 -16.05 5.19 11.87
C PHE A 39 -15.12 3.96 11.81
N SER A 40 -15.48 2.84 12.47
CA SER A 40 -14.62 1.65 12.53
C SER A 40 -14.28 1.09 11.16
N ASP A 41 -15.23 1.11 10.25
CA ASP A 41 -15.06 0.63 8.87
C ASP A 41 -14.04 1.50 8.10
N LYS A 42 -14.18 2.82 8.15
CA LYS A 42 -13.28 3.77 7.50
C LYS A 42 -11.84 3.69 8.02
N VAL A 43 -11.67 3.41 9.31
CA VAL A 43 -10.36 3.18 9.92
C VAL A 43 -9.73 1.90 9.36
N LEU A 44 -10.51 0.84 9.19
CA LEU A 44 -10.03 -0.41 8.58
C LEU A 44 -9.62 -0.19 7.13
N HIS A 45 -10.44 0.48 6.33
CA HIS A 45 -10.12 0.87 4.96
C HIS A 45 -8.83 1.68 4.89
N PHE A 46 -8.70 2.72 5.73
CA PHE A 46 -7.48 3.53 5.79
C PHE A 46 -6.23 2.68 6.05
N PHE A 47 -6.22 1.82 7.08
CA PHE A 47 -5.04 1.03 7.41
C PHE A 47 -4.77 -0.08 6.39
N ALA A 48 -5.79 -0.69 5.80
CA ALA A 48 -5.61 -1.67 4.74
C ALA A 48 -4.91 -1.03 3.53
N TYR A 49 -5.35 0.13 3.11
CA TYR A 49 -4.75 0.82 1.96
C TYR A 49 -3.44 1.56 2.30
N PHE A 50 -3.20 1.90 3.56
CA PHE A 50 -1.89 2.33 4.05
C PHE A 50 -0.82 1.24 3.79
N VAL A 51 -1.12 0.00 4.18
CA VAL A 51 -0.23 -1.14 3.92
C VAL A 51 -0.09 -1.41 2.43
N MET A 52 -1.18 -1.35 1.66
CA MET A 52 -1.16 -1.54 0.21
C MET A 52 -0.26 -0.53 -0.50
N GLY A 53 -0.32 0.74 -0.12
CA GLY A 53 0.56 1.78 -0.66
C GLY A 53 2.04 1.49 -0.42
N ILE A 54 2.40 1.02 0.78
CA ILE A 54 3.76 0.59 1.12
C ILE A 54 4.20 -0.58 0.23
N LEU A 55 3.34 -1.58 0.05
CA LEU A 55 3.65 -2.76 -0.76
C LEU A 55 3.90 -2.39 -2.22
N PHE A 56 3.06 -1.54 -2.82
CA PHE A 56 3.27 -1.03 -4.17
C PHE A 56 4.58 -0.24 -4.28
N TYR A 57 4.88 0.65 -3.33
CA TYR A 57 6.12 1.42 -3.34
C TYR A 57 7.34 0.50 -3.33
N ARG A 58 7.36 -0.53 -2.48
CA ARG A 58 8.43 -1.53 -2.42
C ARG A 58 8.57 -2.31 -3.73
N ALA A 59 7.46 -2.69 -4.36
CA ALA A 59 7.47 -3.40 -5.62
C ALA A 59 8.02 -2.53 -6.75
N TYR A 60 7.59 -1.28 -6.86
CA TYR A 60 8.07 -0.33 -7.87
C TYR A 60 9.56 0.02 -7.72
N GLN A 61 10.14 -0.03 -6.52
CA GLN A 61 11.58 0.11 -6.32
C GLN A 61 12.42 -0.97 -7.04
N THR A 62 11.82 -2.08 -7.47
CA THR A 62 12.51 -3.12 -8.26
C THR A 62 12.60 -2.82 -9.75
N LEU A 63 11.89 -1.79 -10.21
CA LEU A 63 11.82 -1.39 -11.62
C LEU A 63 12.87 -0.33 -11.96
N ARG A 64 12.99 -0.02 -13.27
CA ARG A 64 13.92 1.00 -13.79
C ARG A 64 13.66 2.41 -13.26
N ILE A 65 12.44 2.68 -12.77
CA ILE A 65 12.02 3.96 -12.19
C ILE A 65 12.52 4.18 -10.75
N LYS A 66 13.25 3.24 -10.16
CA LYS A 66 13.72 3.29 -8.76
C LYS A 66 14.49 4.56 -8.38
N ASN A 67 15.08 5.24 -9.35
CA ASN A 67 15.86 6.46 -9.13
C ASN A 67 15.03 7.75 -9.27
N ASP A 68 13.73 7.63 -9.61
CA ASP A 68 12.80 8.76 -9.65
C ASP A 68 11.78 8.65 -8.51
N PRO A 69 12.03 9.34 -7.39
CA PRO A 69 11.15 9.26 -6.22
C PRO A 69 9.73 9.80 -6.50
N ARG A 70 9.60 10.78 -7.42
CA ARG A 70 8.29 11.33 -7.78
C ARG A 70 7.44 10.29 -8.52
N MET A 71 8.05 9.58 -9.46
CA MET A 71 7.40 8.49 -10.20
C MET A 71 7.05 7.32 -9.27
N LEU A 72 7.94 6.95 -8.34
CA LEU A 72 7.66 5.91 -7.35
C LEU A 72 6.43 6.26 -6.50
N ILE A 73 6.38 7.48 -5.96
CA ILE A 73 5.26 7.95 -5.16
C ILE A 73 3.97 7.95 -5.98
N LEU A 74 4.01 8.59 -7.17
CA LEU A 74 2.84 8.72 -8.04
C LEU A 74 2.24 7.37 -8.39
N LEU A 75 3.06 6.45 -8.94
CA LEU A 75 2.57 5.13 -9.36
C LEU A 75 2.06 4.30 -8.18
N SER A 76 2.71 4.39 -7.02
CA SER A 76 2.27 3.65 -5.84
C SER A 76 0.91 4.13 -5.33
N VAL A 77 0.74 5.45 -5.21
CA VAL A 77 -0.53 6.07 -4.79
C VAL A 77 -1.64 5.77 -5.80
N VAL A 78 -1.37 5.97 -7.09
CA VAL A 78 -2.36 5.74 -8.15
C VAL A 78 -2.78 4.28 -8.18
N SER A 79 -1.84 3.33 -8.13
CA SER A 79 -2.18 1.90 -8.17
C SER A 79 -3.00 1.46 -6.96
N ALA A 80 -2.62 1.88 -5.75
CA ALA A 80 -3.38 1.57 -4.55
C ALA A 80 -4.78 2.23 -4.57
N SER A 81 -4.87 3.49 -5.00
CA SER A 81 -6.14 4.21 -5.08
C SER A 81 -7.09 3.62 -6.13
N LEU A 82 -6.59 3.23 -7.30
CA LEU A 82 -7.39 2.58 -8.34
C LEU A 82 -7.90 1.22 -7.87
N TYR A 83 -7.06 0.46 -7.15
CA TYR A 83 -7.51 -0.78 -6.53
C TYR A 83 -8.60 -0.52 -5.48
N GLY A 84 -8.47 0.54 -4.66
CA GLY A 84 -9.49 0.95 -3.70
C GLY A 84 -10.82 1.32 -4.33
N VAL A 85 -10.79 2.04 -5.45
CA VAL A 85 -12.02 2.33 -6.22
C VAL A 85 -12.63 1.05 -6.78
N SER A 86 -11.82 0.13 -7.30
CA SER A 86 -12.34 -1.16 -7.81
C SER A 86 -12.93 -2.03 -6.69
N ASP A 87 -12.38 -1.96 -5.49
CA ASP A 87 -12.89 -2.63 -4.30
C ASP A 87 -14.28 -2.12 -3.92
N GLU A 88 -14.49 -0.80 -3.87
CA GLU A 88 -15.80 -0.18 -3.61
C GLU A 88 -16.84 -0.52 -4.68
N ILE A 89 -16.42 -0.54 -5.97
CA ILE A 89 -17.28 -0.98 -7.06
C ILE A 89 -17.67 -2.45 -6.88
N HIS A 90 -16.73 -3.31 -6.47
CA HIS A 90 -17.02 -4.71 -6.19
C HIS A 90 -18.01 -4.84 -5.04
N GLN A 91 -17.79 -4.17 -3.91
CA GLN A 91 -18.69 -4.19 -2.74
C GLN A 91 -20.11 -3.75 -3.07
N TYR A 92 -20.29 -2.82 -4.02
CA TYR A 92 -21.62 -2.40 -4.49
C TYR A 92 -22.46 -3.57 -5.04
N TYR A 93 -21.81 -4.59 -5.61
CA TYR A 93 -22.49 -5.77 -6.16
C TYR A 93 -22.58 -6.94 -5.18
N VAL A 94 -21.92 -6.86 -4.02
CA VAL A 94 -21.94 -7.93 -3.01
C VAL A 94 -23.14 -7.76 -2.07
N PRO A 95 -24.01 -8.78 -1.90
CA PRO A 95 -25.13 -8.70 -0.99
C PRO A 95 -24.70 -8.42 0.45
N PHE A 96 -25.42 -7.56 1.14
CA PHE A 96 -25.15 -7.16 2.54
C PHE A 96 -23.85 -6.35 2.74
N ARG A 97 -23.33 -5.73 1.68
CA ARG A 97 -22.26 -4.73 1.74
C ARG A 97 -22.79 -3.38 1.27
N ASP A 98 -22.34 -2.33 1.92
CA ASP A 98 -22.66 -0.94 1.54
C ASP A 98 -21.40 -0.29 0.99
N ALA A 99 -21.34 -0.09 -0.32
CA ALA A 99 -20.26 0.70 -0.94
C ALA A 99 -20.40 2.17 -0.55
N SER A 100 -19.31 2.78 -0.12
CA SER A 100 -19.31 4.17 0.37
C SER A 100 -18.21 4.99 -0.29
N ILE A 101 -18.56 6.16 -0.80
CA ILE A 101 -17.57 7.12 -1.30
C ILE A 101 -16.59 7.56 -0.20
N PHE A 102 -17.01 7.55 1.07
CA PHE A 102 -16.13 7.87 2.19
C PHE A 102 -15.10 6.78 2.43
N ASP A 103 -15.41 5.51 2.11
CA ASP A 103 -14.47 4.41 2.20
C ASP A 103 -13.44 4.47 1.06
N ALA A 104 -13.87 4.86 -0.15
CA ALA A 104 -12.93 5.17 -1.24
C ALA A 104 -11.98 6.34 -0.88
N ILE A 105 -12.48 7.37 -0.19
CA ILE A 105 -11.64 8.47 0.31
C ILE A 105 -10.68 7.96 1.39
N ALA A 106 -11.13 7.13 2.33
CA ALA A 106 -10.28 6.54 3.36
C ALA A 106 -9.18 5.66 2.74
N ASN A 107 -9.50 4.87 1.71
CA ASN A 107 -8.56 4.08 0.93
C ASN A 107 -7.45 4.96 0.31
N MET A 108 -7.85 6.05 -0.36
CA MET A 108 -6.90 6.98 -0.98
C MET A 108 -6.02 7.66 0.06
N LEU A 109 -6.58 8.16 1.15
CA LEU A 109 -5.82 8.80 2.23
C LEU A 109 -4.85 7.82 2.88
N GLY A 110 -5.27 6.58 3.12
CA GLY A 110 -4.41 5.51 3.61
C GLY A 110 -3.23 5.27 2.69
N ALA A 111 -3.48 5.11 1.39
CA ALA A 111 -2.44 4.90 0.38
C ALA A 111 -1.43 6.06 0.35
N VAL A 112 -1.90 7.30 0.34
CA VAL A 112 -1.04 8.51 0.36
C VAL A 112 -0.17 8.53 1.61
N CYS A 113 -0.76 8.33 2.79
CA CYS A 113 -0.02 8.33 4.06
C CYS A 113 1.01 7.20 4.10
N GLY A 114 0.64 5.99 3.71
CA GLY A 114 1.54 4.82 3.69
C GLY A 114 2.74 5.03 2.77
N VAL A 115 2.49 5.48 1.54
CA VAL A 115 3.54 5.76 0.56
C VAL A 115 4.46 6.87 1.05
N TYR A 116 3.91 7.99 1.55
CA TYR A 116 4.70 9.13 2.00
C TYR A 116 5.57 8.78 3.20
N LEU A 117 5.02 8.16 4.23
CA LEU A 117 5.78 7.79 5.43
C LEU A 117 6.87 6.75 5.11
N TYR A 118 6.56 5.77 4.25
CA TYR A 118 7.56 4.79 3.84
C TYR A 118 8.67 5.41 3.00
N HIS A 119 8.35 6.31 2.06
CA HIS A 119 9.33 7.08 1.29
C HIS A 119 10.28 7.87 2.21
N ARG A 120 9.73 8.62 3.19
CA ARG A 120 10.52 9.38 4.17
C ARG A 120 11.43 8.48 5.00
N TRP A 121 10.94 7.31 5.38
CA TRP A 121 11.75 6.33 6.11
C TRP A 121 12.91 5.79 5.28
N VAL A 122 12.67 5.48 4.00
CA VAL A 122 13.71 5.01 3.07
C VAL A 122 14.79 6.07 2.88
N ASP A 123 14.40 7.33 2.65
CA ASP A 123 15.33 8.46 2.49
C ASP A 123 16.17 8.68 3.73
N TYR A 124 15.56 8.69 4.90
CA TYR A 124 16.28 8.79 6.17
C TYR A 124 17.33 7.68 6.34
N ARG A 125 16.96 6.45 5.99
CA ARG A 125 17.86 5.29 6.06
C ARG A 125 19.04 5.43 5.10
N ARG A 126 18.80 5.94 3.89
CA ARG A 126 19.84 6.19 2.88
C ARG A 126 20.84 7.23 3.38
N GLN A 127 20.38 8.39 3.82
CA GLN A 127 21.22 9.48 4.34
C GLN A 127 22.10 8.99 5.52
N LYS A 128 21.52 8.27 6.48
CA LYS A 128 22.26 7.73 7.61
C LYS A 128 23.36 6.75 7.19
N THR A 129 23.19 6.03 6.10
CA THR A 129 24.20 5.09 5.59
C THR A 129 25.35 5.87 4.91
N GLU A 130 25.03 6.90 4.13
CA GLU A 130 25.99 7.77 3.47
C GLU A 130 26.86 8.54 4.48
N ASP A 131 26.25 9.10 5.53
CA ASP A 131 26.98 9.79 6.61
C ASP A 131 27.97 8.87 7.35
N LYS A 132 27.59 7.59 7.53
CA LYS A 132 28.49 6.61 8.16
C LYS A 132 29.65 6.22 7.25
N GLY A 133 29.42 6.12 5.95
CA GLY A 133 30.47 5.86 4.96
C GLY A 133 31.51 6.98 4.94
N GLN A 134 31.07 8.23 4.85
CA GLN A 134 31.96 9.39 4.86
C GLN A 134 32.81 9.50 6.14
N LYS A 135 32.22 9.22 7.30
CA LYS A 135 32.97 9.22 8.59
C LYS A 135 34.00 8.10 8.69
N ALA A 136 33.82 7.00 7.97
CA ALA A 136 34.77 5.89 7.93
C ALA A 136 35.97 6.17 7.00
N GLU A 137 35.76 6.94 5.92
CA GLU A 137 36.81 7.32 4.99
C GLU A 137 37.76 8.43 5.54
N VAL A 138 37.29 9.26 6.49
CA VAL A 138 38.06 10.37 7.08
C VAL A 138 38.91 9.94 8.28
N ARG A 139 38.84 8.68 8.68
CA ARG A 139 39.65 8.07 9.76
C ARG A 139 40.76 7.21 9.22
#